data_75190c9b3937de3e0f56023fd9f852ab
#
_entry.id   75190c9b3937de3e0f56023fd9f852ab
#
_cell.length_a   1.000
_cell.length_b   1.000
_cell.length_c   1.000
_cell.angle_alpha   90.00
_cell.angle_beta   90.00
_cell.angle_gamma   90.00
#
_symmetry.space_group_name_H-M   'P 1'
#
loop_
_entity.id
_entity.type
_entity.pdbx_description
1 polymer ?
#
loop_
_entity_poly.entity_id
_entity_poly.type
_entity_poly.pdbx_seq_one_letter_code
_entity_poly.pdbx_strand_id
1 'polypeptide(L)'
;MEKLNTSYLTLVFRNLPALFEPSLITKINGISTKKHERKYYHHNNLNISEYTQFVVDIASNFLKLYHFEHNNKIWYMDCVRYNLKNEKKGVDSTLAWHCENDNQNNLISVLFYLKKDKGIINGDLQYKDKYNKKQLLNIYSGLTIIMDGRVQHKPQDPYGTGQRDLIVVSFCNY
;
A
#
# COMPACT_ATOMS: atom_id res chain seq x y z
N MET A 1 -19.12 -7.44 -2.98
CA MET A 1 -18.17 -7.12 -1.88
C MET A 1 -17.74 -8.46 -1.28
N GLU A 2 -16.60 -8.99 -1.72
CA GLU A 2 -16.07 -10.23 -1.14
C GLU A 2 -15.22 -9.87 0.07
N LYS A 3 -15.69 -10.28 1.23
CA LYS A 3 -14.90 -10.26 2.46
C LYS A 3 -14.19 -11.60 2.53
N LEU A 4 -12.98 -11.67 1.99
CA LEU A 4 -12.09 -12.80 2.25
C LEU A 4 -11.60 -12.68 3.70
N ASN A 5 -12.37 -13.26 4.61
CA ASN A 5 -12.01 -13.31 6.01
C ASN A 5 -10.95 -14.39 6.21
N THR A 6 -9.71 -14.09 5.84
CA THR A 6 -8.59 -14.77 6.45
C THR A 6 -8.32 -14.01 7.74
N SER A 7 -8.05 -14.66 8.84
CA SER A 7 -7.97 -14.05 10.18
C SER A 7 -6.97 -12.89 10.32
N TYR A 8 -6.29 -12.48 9.24
CA TYR A 8 -5.25 -11.45 9.23
C TYR A 8 -5.24 -10.57 7.98
N LEU A 9 -5.87 -10.96 6.88
CA LEU A 9 -5.94 -10.16 5.67
C LEU A 9 -7.40 -9.92 5.31
N THR A 10 -7.86 -8.69 5.40
CA THR A 10 -9.17 -8.29 4.90
C THR A 10 -8.97 -7.57 3.59
N LEU A 11 -9.44 -8.18 2.52
CA LEU A 11 -9.46 -7.56 1.20
C LEU A 11 -10.73 -6.74 1.05
N VAL A 12 -10.57 -5.49 0.79
CA VAL A 12 -11.67 -4.59 0.49
C VAL A 12 -11.58 -4.21 -0.97
N PHE A 13 -12.33 -4.92 -1.80
CA PHE A 13 -12.49 -4.55 -3.21
C PHE A 13 -13.43 -3.35 -3.31
N ARG A 14 -12.90 -2.19 -3.62
CA ARG A 14 -13.69 -1.05 -4.11
C ARG A 14 -12.93 -0.34 -5.19
N ASN A 15 -13.64 0.09 -6.23
CA ASN A 15 -13.18 1.21 -7.02
C ASN A 15 -12.96 2.35 -6.05
N LEU A 16 -11.71 2.77 -5.89
CA LEU A 16 -11.41 3.97 -5.11
C LEU A 16 -12.29 5.09 -5.63
N PRO A 17 -12.92 5.88 -4.75
CA PRO A 17 -13.65 7.05 -5.19
C PRO A 17 -12.76 7.89 -6.10
N ALA A 18 -13.36 8.63 -7.03
CA ALA A 18 -12.69 9.57 -7.93
C ALA A 18 -11.76 10.58 -7.20
N LEU A 19 -11.87 10.68 -5.88
CA LEU A 19 -11.01 11.46 -4.99
C LEU A 19 -9.54 11.01 -4.97
N PHE A 20 -9.26 9.73 -5.32
CA PHE A 20 -7.90 9.21 -5.42
C PHE A 20 -7.44 9.21 -6.90
N GLU A 21 -7.36 10.39 -7.47
CA GLU A 21 -6.76 10.53 -8.79
C GLU A 21 -5.27 10.15 -8.75
N PRO A 22 -4.72 9.58 -9.84
CA PRO A 22 -3.28 9.30 -9.95
C PRO A 22 -2.40 10.54 -9.75
N SER A 23 -2.96 11.74 -9.93
CA SER A 23 -2.32 13.02 -9.63
C SER A 23 -1.98 13.20 -8.15
N LEU A 24 -2.69 12.54 -7.22
CA LEU A 24 -2.48 12.67 -5.78
C LEU A 24 -1.05 12.29 -5.38
N ILE A 25 -0.54 11.19 -5.92
CA ILE A 25 0.84 10.79 -5.60
C ILE A 25 1.87 11.78 -6.14
N THR A 26 1.57 12.47 -7.24
CA THR A 26 2.40 13.57 -7.76
C THR A 26 2.36 14.78 -6.84
N LYS A 27 1.21 15.10 -6.26
CA LYS A 27 1.07 16.20 -5.28
C LYS A 27 1.85 15.92 -4.01
N ILE A 28 1.92 14.64 -3.58
CA ILE A 28 2.69 14.22 -2.40
C ILE A 28 4.18 14.13 -2.72
N ASN A 29 4.55 13.45 -3.80
CA ASN A 29 5.95 13.16 -4.14
C ASN A 29 6.62 14.23 -5.00
N GLY A 30 5.83 15.11 -5.61
CA GLY A 30 6.30 15.99 -6.67
C GLY A 30 6.37 15.28 -8.03
N ILE A 31 6.81 15.99 -9.05
CA ILE A 31 7.04 15.42 -10.38
C ILE A 31 8.33 14.62 -10.33
N SER A 32 8.25 13.34 -10.65
CA SER A 32 9.42 12.45 -10.71
C SER A 32 9.59 11.84 -12.10
N THR A 33 10.83 11.87 -12.58
CA THR A 33 11.27 11.13 -13.77
C THR A 33 12.04 9.86 -13.41
N LYS A 34 12.24 9.61 -12.11
CA LYS A 34 12.95 8.44 -11.62
C LYS A 34 12.20 7.16 -11.96
N LYS A 35 12.94 6.10 -12.23
CA LYS A 35 12.42 4.77 -12.49
C LYS A 35 11.66 4.20 -11.29
N HIS A 36 12.17 4.47 -10.09
CA HIS A 36 11.56 4.14 -8.81
C HIS A 36 11.74 5.31 -7.87
N GLU A 37 10.66 5.71 -7.22
CA GLU A 37 10.66 6.75 -6.20
C GLU A 37 9.84 6.28 -5.02
N ARG A 38 10.36 6.51 -3.82
CA ARG A 38 9.70 6.23 -2.56
C ARG A 38 9.83 7.45 -1.66
N LYS A 39 8.72 7.90 -1.05
CA LYS A 39 8.69 8.86 0.05
C LYS A 39 8.07 8.22 1.26
N TYR A 40 8.85 8.17 2.32
CA TYR A 40 8.50 7.58 3.59
C TYR A 40 8.38 8.65 4.67
N TYR A 41 7.26 8.65 5.37
CA TYR A 41 6.94 9.57 6.45
C TYR A 41 6.74 8.77 7.73
N HIS A 42 7.69 8.86 8.65
CA HIS A 42 7.57 8.22 9.96
C HIS A 42 6.88 9.17 10.95
N HIS A 43 6.19 8.63 11.96
CA HIS A 43 5.44 9.40 12.96
C HIS A 43 6.24 10.51 13.65
N ASN A 44 7.57 10.38 13.74
CA ASN A 44 8.44 11.38 14.35
C ASN A 44 8.76 12.58 13.44
N ASN A 45 8.47 12.49 12.13
CA ASN A 45 8.86 13.48 11.12
C ASN A 45 7.66 13.96 10.29
N LEU A 46 6.45 13.83 10.84
CA LEU A 46 5.22 14.17 10.14
C LEU A 46 5.03 15.69 10.06
N ASN A 47 5.78 16.34 9.19
CA ASN A 47 5.32 17.61 8.62
C ASN A 47 4.32 17.27 7.52
N ILE A 48 3.08 17.00 7.95
CA ILE A 48 2.03 16.48 7.07
C ILE A 48 1.49 17.64 6.24
N SER A 49 1.72 17.61 4.92
CA SER A 49 1.03 18.51 4.00
C SER A 49 -0.49 18.22 4.01
N GLU A 50 -1.29 19.17 3.52
CA GLU A 50 -2.74 18.97 3.38
C GLU A 50 -3.11 17.69 2.60
N TYR A 51 -2.30 17.31 1.60
CA TYR A 51 -2.52 16.10 0.81
C TYR A 51 -2.21 14.83 1.58
N THR A 52 -1.20 14.85 2.43
CA THR A 52 -0.89 13.70 3.29
C THR A 52 -1.94 13.53 4.36
N GLN A 53 -2.38 14.62 4.99
CA GLN A 53 -3.48 14.58 5.96
C GLN A 53 -4.77 14.05 5.33
N PHE A 54 -5.13 14.50 4.15
CA PHE A 54 -6.29 14.00 3.41
C PHE A 54 -6.24 12.48 3.21
N VAL A 55 -5.09 11.93 2.81
CA VAL A 55 -4.92 10.48 2.64
C VAL A 55 -5.08 9.74 3.97
N VAL A 56 -4.50 10.27 5.02
CA VAL A 56 -4.59 9.70 6.37
C VAL A 56 -6.05 9.67 6.86
N ASP A 57 -6.78 10.75 6.68
CA ASP A 57 -8.19 10.84 7.10
C ASP A 57 -9.05 9.82 6.35
N ILE A 58 -8.82 9.64 5.06
CA ILE A 58 -9.52 8.62 4.28
C ILE A 58 -9.14 7.22 4.76
N ALA A 59 -7.87 6.94 5.02
CA ALA A 59 -7.44 5.63 5.53
C ALA A 59 -8.08 5.33 6.89
N SER A 60 -8.09 6.29 7.81
CA SER A 60 -8.75 6.17 9.11
C SER A 60 -10.25 5.90 8.97
N ASN A 61 -10.94 6.68 8.11
CA ASN A 61 -12.37 6.46 7.85
C ASN A 61 -12.64 5.09 7.21
N PHE A 62 -11.72 4.61 6.38
CA PHE A 62 -11.81 3.27 5.81
C PHE A 62 -11.74 2.19 6.89
N LEU A 63 -10.80 2.30 7.83
CA LEU A 63 -10.70 1.37 8.95
C LEU A 63 -11.98 1.38 9.80
N LYS A 64 -12.51 2.55 10.14
CA LYS A 64 -13.77 2.69 10.89
C LYS A 64 -14.95 2.05 10.16
N LEU A 65 -15.07 2.27 8.85
CA LEU A 65 -16.14 1.72 8.02
C LEU A 65 -16.16 0.18 8.04
N TYR A 66 -15.00 -0.44 8.19
CA TYR A 66 -14.86 -1.90 8.26
C TYR A 66 -14.67 -2.45 9.66
N HIS A 67 -14.94 -1.60 10.69
CA HIS A 67 -14.89 -1.95 12.11
C HIS A 67 -13.51 -2.45 12.57
N PHE A 68 -12.45 -1.85 12.04
CA PHE A 68 -11.10 -2.05 12.55
C PHE A 68 -10.79 -1.01 13.60
N GLU A 69 -10.48 -1.47 14.80
CA GLU A 69 -10.03 -0.60 15.87
C GLU A 69 -8.61 -0.10 15.60
N HIS A 70 -8.37 1.17 15.85
CA HIS A 70 -7.05 1.81 15.77
C HIS A 70 -7.08 3.08 16.62
N ASN A 71 -5.94 3.50 17.11
CA ASN A 71 -5.83 4.68 17.99
C ASN A 71 -5.68 6.01 17.24
N ASN A 72 -5.97 6.06 15.94
CA ASN A 72 -5.75 7.20 15.05
C ASN A 72 -4.30 7.71 15.00
N LYS A 73 -3.37 7.04 15.67
CA LYS A 73 -1.95 7.38 15.64
C LYS A 73 -1.31 6.76 14.41
N ILE A 74 -0.90 7.61 13.48
CA ILE A 74 -0.16 7.16 12.32
C ILE A 74 1.20 6.67 12.78
N TRP A 75 1.58 5.47 12.34
CA TRP A 75 2.91 4.96 12.51
C TRP A 75 3.83 5.37 11.37
N TYR A 76 3.36 5.16 10.15
CA TYR A 76 4.03 5.66 8.94
C TYR A 76 3.07 5.83 7.78
N MET A 77 3.49 6.61 6.80
CA MET A 77 2.94 6.65 5.47
C MET A 77 4.04 6.45 4.44
N ASP A 78 3.79 5.63 3.44
CA ASP A 78 4.73 5.35 2.36
C ASP A 78 4.06 5.57 0.99
N CYS A 79 4.72 6.34 0.15
CA CYS A 79 4.25 6.66 -1.20
C CYS A 79 5.26 6.16 -2.21
N VAL A 80 4.89 5.14 -2.97
CA VAL A 80 5.77 4.46 -3.91
C VAL A 80 5.29 4.65 -5.33
N ARG A 81 6.17 5.10 -6.20
CA ARG A 81 5.95 5.23 -7.65
C ARG A 81 7.00 4.48 -8.45
N TYR A 82 6.55 3.71 -9.41
CA TYR A 82 7.38 3.12 -10.44
C TYR A 82 7.02 3.74 -11.80
N ASN A 83 8.04 4.22 -12.52
CA ASN A 83 7.95 4.71 -13.90
C ASN A 83 8.84 3.82 -14.76
N LEU A 84 8.27 2.80 -15.39
CA LEU A 84 9.03 1.78 -16.12
C LEU A 84 9.03 2.07 -17.63
N LYS A 85 10.21 2.00 -18.23
CA LYS A 85 10.41 2.21 -19.66
C LYS A 85 11.03 0.95 -20.28
N ASN A 86 10.18 -0.03 -20.59
CA ASN A 86 10.59 -1.30 -21.20
C ASN A 86 11.63 -2.09 -20.36
N GLU A 87 11.36 -2.15 -19.06
CA GLU A 87 12.21 -2.90 -18.14
C GLU A 87 12.04 -4.40 -18.35
N LYS A 88 13.16 -5.11 -18.55
CA LYS A 88 13.18 -6.55 -18.79
C LYS A 88 13.28 -7.38 -17.52
N LYS A 89 13.57 -6.73 -16.37
CA LYS A 89 13.74 -7.37 -15.07
C LYS A 89 13.02 -6.57 -14.00
N GLY A 90 12.63 -7.25 -12.94
CA GLY A 90 12.05 -6.60 -11.78
C GLY A 90 12.92 -5.47 -11.22
N VAL A 91 12.29 -4.40 -10.86
CA VAL A 91 12.90 -3.20 -10.27
C VAL A 91 12.62 -3.25 -8.79
N ASP A 92 13.64 -3.03 -7.97
CA ASP A 92 13.55 -3.02 -6.52
C ASP A 92 13.35 -4.40 -5.86
N SER A 93 14.16 -5.36 -6.27
CA SER A 93 14.14 -6.74 -5.74
C SER A 93 14.61 -6.88 -4.28
N THR A 94 14.74 -5.80 -3.56
CA THR A 94 15.38 -5.79 -2.23
C THR A 94 14.42 -6.16 -1.09
N LEU A 95 13.11 -6.07 -1.29
CA LEU A 95 12.14 -6.40 -0.26
C LEU A 95 12.04 -7.91 -0.07
N ALA A 96 12.59 -8.40 1.04
CA ALA A 96 12.39 -9.77 1.51
C ALA A 96 10.94 -9.97 2.03
N TRP A 97 10.59 -11.19 2.40
CA TRP A 97 9.41 -11.47 3.20
C TRP A 97 9.51 -10.74 4.53
N HIS A 98 8.51 -9.93 4.87
CA HIS A 98 8.48 -9.13 6.10
C HIS A 98 7.06 -9.03 6.67
N CYS A 99 6.98 -8.55 7.88
CA CYS A 99 5.77 -8.10 8.56
C CYS A 99 5.92 -6.61 8.87
N GLU A 100 4.81 -5.89 8.97
CA GLU A 100 4.83 -4.47 9.36
C GLU A 100 4.92 -4.28 10.88
N ASN A 101 4.48 -5.27 11.66
CA ASN A 101 4.61 -5.22 13.11
C ASN A 101 6.08 -5.20 13.53
N ASP A 102 6.39 -4.30 14.45
CA ASP A 102 7.64 -4.37 15.22
C ASP A 102 7.40 -5.04 16.58
N ASN A 103 8.47 -5.17 17.37
CA ASN A 103 8.41 -5.84 18.69
C ASN A 103 7.56 -5.08 19.73
N GLN A 104 7.16 -3.86 19.46
CA GLN A 104 6.47 -2.98 20.42
C GLN A 104 5.07 -2.55 19.94
N ASN A 105 4.80 -2.63 18.63
CA ASN A 105 3.58 -2.07 18.06
C ASN A 105 2.89 -3.07 17.16
N ASN A 106 1.60 -3.29 17.45
CA ASN A 106 0.69 -3.91 16.50
C ASN A 106 0.27 -2.85 15.50
N LEU A 107 0.41 -3.14 14.22
CA LEU A 107 0.05 -2.21 13.17
C LEU A 107 -1.12 -2.74 12.34
N ILE A 108 -1.89 -1.82 11.81
CA ILE A 108 -2.87 -2.07 10.76
C ILE A 108 -2.62 -1.11 9.61
N SER A 109 -2.55 -1.64 8.40
CA SER A 109 -2.19 -0.88 7.22
C SER A 109 -3.32 -0.83 6.21
N VAL A 110 -3.51 0.35 5.61
CA VAL A 110 -4.39 0.54 4.45
C VAL A 110 -3.50 0.81 3.24
N LEU A 111 -3.62 -0.04 2.22
CA LEU A 111 -2.86 0.04 0.99
C LEU A 111 -3.76 0.50 -0.14
N PHE A 112 -3.45 1.62 -0.76
CA PHE A 112 -4.18 2.19 -1.89
C PHE A 112 -3.36 2.04 -3.17
N TYR A 113 -3.76 1.13 -4.04
CA TYR A 113 -3.16 0.97 -5.37
C TYR A 113 -3.83 1.93 -6.35
N LEU A 114 -3.28 3.12 -6.47
CA LEU A 114 -3.88 4.19 -7.27
C LEU A 114 -3.81 3.90 -8.76
N LYS A 115 -2.72 3.30 -9.20
CA LYS A 115 -2.44 3.02 -10.60
C LYS A 115 -1.61 1.75 -10.77
N LYS A 116 -1.97 0.97 -11.78
CA LYS A 116 -1.13 -0.07 -12.39
C LYS A 116 -1.49 -0.15 -13.87
N ASP A 117 -0.61 0.34 -14.73
CA ASP A 117 -0.79 0.31 -16.17
C ASP A 117 -0.73 -1.12 -16.69
N LYS A 118 -1.45 -1.41 -17.77
CA LYS A 118 -1.53 -2.75 -18.38
C LYS A 118 -0.19 -3.29 -18.85
N GLY A 119 0.79 -2.43 -19.13
CA GLY A 119 2.14 -2.81 -19.51
C GLY A 119 3.05 -3.18 -18.34
N ILE A 120 2.58 -3.04 -17.10
CA ILE A 120 3.29 -3.49 -15.90
C ILE A 120 3.04 -4.98 -15.69
N ILE A 121 4.12 -5.74 -15.73
CA ILE A 121 4.15 -7.18 -15.46
C ILE A 121 4.64 -7.36 -14.01
N ASN A 122 4.09 -8.33 -13.28
CA ASN A 122 4.25 -8.49 -11.84
C ASN A 122 3.77 -7.26 -11.04
N GLY A 123 4.46 -6.94 -9.96
CA GLY A 123 4.07 -5.90 -9.04
C GLY A 123 2.86 -6.27 -8.19
N ASP A 124 2.51 -7.54 -8.15
CA ASP A 124 1.45 -8.11 -7.32
C ASP A 124 1.94 -8.34 -5.88
N LEU A 125 1.02 -8.61 -4.97
CA LEU A 125 1.36 -8.83 -3.58
C LEU A 125 1.34 -10.32 -3.26
N GLN A 126 2.49 -10.87 -2.89
CA GLN A 126 2.57 -12.19 -2.27
C GLN A 126 2.34 -12.05 -0.76
N TYR A 127 1.55 -12.94 -0.19
CA TYR A 127 1.32 -13.01 1.26
C TYR A 127 1.22 -14.44 1.74
N LYS A 128 1.38 -14.67 3.02
CA LYS A 128 1.11 -15.98 3.65
C LYS A 128 -0.24 -15.95 4.34
N ASP A 129 -1.05 -16.96 4.03
CA ASP A 129 -2.33 -17.13 4.70
C ASP A 129 -2.18 -17.71 6.14
N LYS A 130 -3.29 -17.90 6.83
CA LYS A 130 -3.31 -18.46 8.20
C LYS A 130 -2.70 -19.86 8.33
N TYR A 131 -2.52 -20.56 7.22
CA TYR A 131 -1.87 -21.87 7.17
C TYR A 131 -0.40 -21.79 6.73
N ASN A 132 0.16 -20.56 6.71
CA ASN A 132 1.52 -20.27 6.23
C ASN A 132 1.76 -20.64 4.75
N LYS A 133 0.68 -20.79 3.97
CA LYS A 133 0.77 -21.04 2.52
C LYS A 133 0.91 -19.73 1.77
N LYS A 134 1.81 -19.74 0.77
CA LYS A 134 1.99 -18.58 -0.10
C LYS A 134 0.78 -18.41 -1.02
N GLN A 135 0.27 -17.21 -1.04
CA GLN A 135 -0.82 -16.74 -1.89
C GLN A 135 -0.35 -15.56 -2.73
N LEU A 136 -1.00 -15.34 -3.86
CA LEU A 136 -0.76 -14.21 -4.73
C LEU A 136 -2.05 -13.40 -4.87
N LEU A 137 -1.96 -12.12 -4.54
CA LEU A 137 -3.02 -11.17 -4.76
C LEU A 137 -2.69 -10.32 -5.99
N ASN A 138 -3.50 -10.45 -7.03
CA ASN A 138 -3.38 -9.64 -8.23
C ASN A 138 -3.74 -8.18 -7.93
N ILE A 139 -2.83 -7.30 -8.22
CA ILE A 139 -2.99 -5.86 -8.01
C ILE A 139 -3.50 -5.20 -9.29
N TYR A 140 -4.47 -4.31 -9.13
CA TYR A 140 -5.03 -3.48 -10.19
C TYR A 140 -5.29 -2.05 -9.71
N SER A 141 -5.47 -1.12 -10.64
CA SER A 141 -5.78 0.27 -10.32
C SER A 141 -7.10 0.39 -9.55
N GLY A 142 -7.09 1.11 -8.43
CA GLY A 142 -8.26 1.29 -7.58
C GLY A 142 -8.46 0.22 -6.50
N LEU A 143 -7.57 -0.77 -6.40
CA LEU A 143 -7.62 -1.76 -5.32
C LEU A 143 -7.23 -1.11 -3.99
N THR A 144 -8.03 -1.35 -2.97
CA THR A 144 -7.71 -1.01 -1.58
C THR A 144 -7.64 -2.28 -0.75
N ILE A 145 -6.62 -2.37 0.10
CA ILE A 145 -6.39 -3.52 0.99
C ILE A 145 -6.29 -2.99 2.42
N ILE A 146 -6.93 -3.67 3.35
CA ILE A 146 -6.64 -3.56 4.78
C ILE A 146 -5.85 -4.79 5.17
N MET A 147 -4.68 -4.57 5.76
CA MET A 147 -3.75 -5.63 6.13
C MET A 147 -3.31 -5.49 7.59
N ASP A 148 -3.50 -6.57 8.36
CA ASP A 148 -2.93 -6.68 9.68
C ASP A 148 -1.40 -6.76 9.59
N GLY A 149 -0.69 -6.01 10.42
CA GLY A 149 0.77 -5.94 10.38
C GLY A 149 1.49 -7.26 10.65
N ARG A 150 0.78 -8.28 11.19
CA ARG A 150 1.33 -9.64 11.37
C ARG A 150 1.40 -10.45 10.08
N VAL A 151 0.74 -9.99 9.02
CA VAL A 151 0.75 -10.71 7.74
C VAL A 151 2.14 -10.69 7.14
N GLN A 152 2.76 -11.86 7.01
CA GLN A 152 3.98 -11.96 6.21
C GLN A 152 3.67 -11.75 4.74
N HIS A 153 4.32 -10.77 4.14
CA HIS A 153 4.09 -10.43 2.76
C HIS A 153 5.38 -10.01 2.04
N LYS A 154 5.30 -10.01 0.74
CA LYS A 154 6.38 -9.56 -0.15
C LYS A 154 5.77 -9.00 -1.43
N PRO A 155 5.93 -7.70 -1.72
CA PRO A 155 5.61 -7.16 -3.03
C PRO A 155 6.49 -7.81 -4.10
N GLN A 156 5.89 -8.16 -5.24
CA GLN A 156 6.65 -8.60 -6.40
C GLN A 156 7.26 -7.40 -7.12
N ASP A 157 8.46 -7.57 -7.63
CA ASP A 157 9.15 -6.53 -8.39
C ASP A 157 8.44 -6.29 -9.72
N PRO A 158 7.96 -5.05 -9.99
CA PRO A 158 7.35 -4.73 -11.27
C PRO A 158 8.41 -4.60 -12.36
N TYR A 159 8.05 -5.00 -13.59
CA TYR A 159 8.83 -4.77 -14.79
C TYR A 159 7.91 -4.48 -15.99
N GLY A 160 8.46 -4.23 -17.17
CA GLY A 160 7.69 -3.88 -18.36
C GLY A 160 7.65 -2.38 -18.62
N THR A 161 6.50 -1.86 -19.02
CA THR A 161 6.32 -0.44 -19.39
C THR A 161 5.08 0.13 -18.72
N GLY A 162 5.20 1.33 -18.15
CA GLY A 162 4.06 2.03 -17.55
C GLY A 162 4.35 2.52 -16.14
N GLN A 163 3.28 2.89 -15.45
CA GLN A 163 3.31 3.45 -14.11
C GLN A 163 2.57 2.54 -13.13
N ARG A 164 3.13 2.39 -11.93
CA ARG A 164 2.48 1.78 -10.77
C ARG A 164 2.64 2.68 -9.57
N ASP A 165 1.53 3.03 -8.94
CA ASP A 165 1.46 3.94 -7.79
C ASP A 165 0.77 3.25 -6.61
N LEU A 166 1.40 3.35 -5.46
CA LEU A 166 0.91 2.81 -4.19
C LEU A 166 1.08 3.84 -3.07
N ILE A 167 0.06 3.99 -2.24
CA ILE A 167 0.16 4.65 -0.94
C ILE A 167 -0.18 3.64 0.15
N VAL A 168 0.66 3.58 1.16
CA VAL A 168 0.43 2.79 2.38
C VAL A 168 0.29 3.75 3.55
N VAL A 169 -0.74 3.57 4.36
CA VAL A 169 -0.90 4.27 5.63
C VAL A 169 -1.04 3.24 6.73
N SER A 170 -0.15 3.28 7.70
CA SER A 170 -0.14 2.35 8.83
C SER A 170 -0.44 3.08 10.14
N PHE A 171 -1.32 2.49 10.90
CA PHE A 171 -1.74 2.98 12.21
C PHE A 171 -1.33 1.99 13.30
N CYS A 172 -1.08 2.52 14.50
CA CYS A 172 -0.97 1.67 15.66
C CYS A 172 -2.33 1.04 15.97
N ASN A 173 -2.35 -0.26 16.16
CA ASN A 173 -3.50 -1.01 16.68
C ASN A 173 -3.33 -1.18 18.20
N TYR A 174 -4.44 -1.28 18.93
CA TYR A 174 -4.42 -1.49 20.38
C TYR A 174 -3.96 -2.90 20.75
#